data_4d7620526137d30047113765d537624d
#
_entry.id   4d7620526137d30047113765d537624d
#
_cell.length_a   1.000
_cell.length_b   1.000
_cell.length_c   1.000
_cell.angle_alpha   90.00
_cell.angle_beta   90.00
_cell.angle_gamma   90.00
#
_symmetry.space_group_name_H-M   'P 1'
#
loop_
_entity.id
_entity.type
_entity.pdbx_description
1 polymer ?
#
loop_
_entity_poly.entity_id
_entity_poly.type
_entity_poly.pdbx_seq_one_letter_code
_entity_poly.pdbx_strand_id
1 'polypeptide(L)'
;MYQEAVMTDTKNPIQVSERIFHTIECLAQNGAMGLQELSTALDLNKSTVHRILNSLICMDYVRQDPETAKYSLSFKICGLSNQILSQNSMIDIARPFIKELSANSGETVHLVQLDGINATYIDKVEASQNSVRMISMVGKSIPLYCSGVGKAILADMPDAKIESIWKQSFIQQLTEHTVTRFVDFMNLIEETRRSGYALDNEENEIGVRCIAVSLKGYNGKSTYAISISAPKDRMSDARILLLREMILKTKHQIESNIY
;
A
#
# COMPACT_ATOMS: atom_id res chain seq x y z
N MET A 1 -4.17 -14.73 3.23
CA MET A 1 -4.84 -15.16 2.01
C MET A 1 -5.12 -13.94 1.13
N TYR A 2 -4.06 -13.17 0.72
CA TYR A 2 -4.16 -11.89 -0.02
C TYR A 2 -3.03 -11.75 -1.03
N GLN A 3 -2.79 -12.79 -1.84
CA GLN A 3 -1.63 -12.77 -2.76
C GLN A 3 -1.91 -13.30 -4.17
N GLU A 4 -3.17 -13.25 -4.64
CA GLU A 4 -3.49 -13.74 -6.01
C GLU A 4 -4.19 -12.72 -6.90
N ALA A 5 -3.91 -11.47 -6.82
CA ALA A 5 -4.59 -10.49 -7.64
C ALA A 5 -3.66 -9.52 -8.37
N VAL A 6 -2.69 -10.00 -9.10
CA VAL A 6 -2.16 -9.39 -10.35
C VAL A 6 -1.41 -10.48 -11.11
N MET A 7 -2.12 -11.38 -11.74
CA MET A 7 -1.54 -12.18 -12.83
C MET A 7 -2.30 -11.84 -14.12
N THR A 8 -1.76 -10.91 -14.89
CA THR A 8 -1.83 -11.08 -16.33
C THR A 8 -1.26 -12.48 -16.61
N ASP A 9 -1.93 -13.26 -17.44
CA ASP A 9 -1.59 -14.65 -17.84
C ASP A 9 -0.24 -14.73 -18.59
N THR A 10 0.75 -13.94 -18.18
CA THR A 10 2.12 -13.96 -18.67
C THR A 10 2.93 -14.83 -17.73
N LYS A 11 3.01 -16.12 -18.07
CA LYS A 11 3.92 -17.08 -17.44
C LYS A 11 5.31 -16.46 -17.32
N ASN A 12 5.83 -16.41 -16.09
CA ASN A 12 7.18 -15.88 -15.85
C ASN A 12 8.19 -16.64 -16.75
N PRO A 13 8.92 -15.95 -17.64
CA PRO A 13 9.85 -16.59 -18.55
C PRO A 13 11.00 -17.31 -17.82
N ILE A 14 11.26 -16.96 -16.56
CA ILE A 14 12.36 -17.52 -15.76
C ILE A 14 11.78 -18.09 -14.44
N GLN A 15 11.41 -19.37 -14.44
CA GLN A 15 10.83 -20.03 -13.26
C GLN A 15 11.73 -19.96 -12.00
N VAL A 16 13.04 -19.92 -12.18
CA VAL A 16 13.98 -19.84 -11.04
C VAL A 16 13.85 -18.52 -10.31
N SER A 17 13.64 -17.40 -11.00
CA SER A 17 13.46 -16.09 -10.37
C SER A 17 12.20 -16.06 -9.49
N GLU A 18 11.09 -16.62 -9.95
CA GLU A 18 9.86 -16.74 -9.20
C GLU A 18 10.07 -17.47 -7.87
N ARG A 19 10.74 -18.63 -7.91
CA ARG A 19 11.06 -19.41 -6.71
C ARG A 19 11.96 -18.67 -5.73
N ILE A 20 12.92 -17.89 -6.24
CA ILE A 20 13.82 -17.07 -5.42
C ILE A 20 13.00 -15.99 -4.69
N PHE A 21 12.17 -15.23 -5.42
CA PHE A 21 11.36 -14.18 -4.80
C PHE A 21 10.32 -14.73 -3.82
N HIS A 22 9.62 -15.82 -4.14
CA HIS A 22 8.72 -16.49 -3.21
C HIS A 22 9.44 -16.97 -1.93
N THR A 23 10.72 -17.41 -2.03
CA THR A 23 11.51 -17.77 -0.85
C THR A 23 11.80 -16.55 0.02
N ILE A 24 12.14 -15.40 -0.58
CA ILE A 24 12.37 -14.13 0.12
C ILE A 24 11.07 -13.67 0.82
N GLU A 25 9.95 -13.68 0.11
CA GLU A 25 8.64 -13.29 0.63
C GLU A 25 8.17 -14.19 1.77
N CYS A 26 8.37 -15.50 1.64
CA CYS A 26 8.04 -16.47 2.67
C CYS A 26 8.83 -16.21 3.96
N LEU A 27 10.15 -15.96 3.85
CA LEU A 27 10.97 -15.60 5.00
C LEU A 27 10.61 -14.23 5.60
N ALA A 28 10.18 -13.27 4.76
CA ALA A 28 9.73 -11.97 5.24
C ALA A 28 8.45 -12.06 6.08
N GLN A 29 7.54 -12.94 5.68
CA GLN A 29 6.23 -13.11 6.34
C GLN A 29 6.33 -13.93 7.63
N ASN A 30 7.16 -14.99 7.62
CA ASN A 30 7.17 -16.00 8.70
C ASN A 30 8.40 -15.87 9.63
N GLY A 31 9.35 -14.97 9.31
CA GLY A 31 10.59 -14.85 10.08
C GLY A 31 11.57 -15.99 9.80
N ALA A 32 12.32 -16.38 10.84
CA ALA A 32 13.32 -17.44 10.72
C ALA A 32 12.70 -18.83 10.58
N MET A 33 13.00 -19.56 9.49
CA MET A 33 12.45 -20.87 9.14
C MET A 33 13.53 -21.92 8.89
N GLY A 34 13.25 -23.17 9.24
CA GLY A 34 14.09 -24.32 8.89
C GLY A 34 13.89 -24.78 7.44
N LEU A 35 14.84 -25.55 6.91
CA LEU A 35 14.77 -26.07 5.53
C LEU A 35 13.51 -26.88 5.23
N GLN A 36 13.03 -27.68 6.20
CA GLN A 36 11.81 -28.48 6.04
C GLN A 36 10.56 -27.59 6.01
N GLU A 37 10.49 -26.59 6.88
CA GLU A 37 9.38 -25.63 6.96
C GLU A 37 9.24 -24.87 5.64
N LEU A 38 10.37 -24.37 5.11
CA LEU A 38 10.41 -23.69 3.80
C LEU A 38 10.03 -24.62 2.64
N SER A 39 10.52 -25.86 2.64
CA SER A 39 10.18 -26.86 1.62
C SER A 39 8.66 -27.10 1.56
N THR A 40 8.03 -27.20 2.71
CA THR A 40 6.57 -27.39 2.83
C THR A 40 5.81 -26.13 2.41
N ALA A 41 6.21 -24.95 2.91
CA ALA A 41 5.54 -23.69 2.62
C ALA A 41 5.59 -23.26 1.14
N LEU A 42 6.69 -23.63 0.46
CA LEU A 42 6.92 -23.28 -0.95
C LEU A 42 6.50 -24.38 -1.94
N ASP A 43 6.05 -25.54 -1.43
CA ASP A 43 5.77 -26.75 -2.23
C ASP A 43 6.96 -27.12 -3.18
N LEU A 44 8.17 -27.08 -2.63
CA LEU A 44 9.41 -27.37 -3.35
C LEU A 44 10.22 -28.48 -2.64
N ASN A 45 10.96 -29.29 -3.41
CA ASN A 45 11.86 -30.27 -2.84
C ASN A 45 12.97 -29.60 -2.02
N LYS A 46 13.36 -30.20 -0.89
CA LYS A 46 14.45 -29.73 -0.01
C LYS A 46 15.73 -29.37 -0.75
N SER A 47 16.14 -30.18 -1.74
CA SER A 47 17.33 -29.92 -2.54
C SER A 47 17.24 -28.63 -3.36
N THR A 48 16.05 -28.31 -3.87
CA THR A 48 15.79 -27.08 -4.60
C THR A 48 15.83 -25.88 -3.66
N VAL A 49 15.12 -25.96 -2.51
CA VAL A 49 15.12 -24.88 -1.51
C VAL A 49 16.55 -24.64 -0.99
N HIS A 50 17.30 -25.70 -0.69
CA HIS A 50 18.69 -25.59 -0.22
C HIS A 50 19.59 -24.87 -1.25
N ARG A 51 19.44 -25.16 -2.55
CA ARG A 51 20.20 -24.46 -3.61
C ARG A 51 19.82 -23.00 -3.70
N ILE A 52 18.54 -22.66 -3.57
CA ILE A 52 18.06 -21.26 -3.55
C ILE A 52 18.64 -20.53 -2.33
N LEU A 53 18.53 -21.13 -1.13
CA LEU A 53 19.07 -20.55 0.10
C LEU A 53 20.59 -20.32 0.02
N ASN A 54 21.35 -21.28 -0.49
CA ASN A 54 22.79 -21.10 -0.67
C ASN A 54 23.12 -19.95 -1.65
N SER A 55 22.36 -19.81 -2.73
CA SER A 55 22.51 -18.68 -3.65
C SER A 55 22.20 -17.35 -2.95
N LEU A 56 21.14 -17.29 -2.16
CA LEU A 56 20.76 -16.10 -1.40
C LEU A 56 21.78 -15.76 -0.29
N ILE A 57 22.40 -16.77 0.33
CA ILE A 57 23.50 -16.58 1.29
C ILE A 57 24.72 -16.01 0.60
N CYS A 58 25.15 -16.58 -0.55
CA CYS A 58 26.27 -16.06 -1.33
C CYS A 58 26.08 -14.59 -1.76
N MET A 59 24.83 -14.15 -1.90
CA MET A 59 24.48 -12.77 -2.26
C MET A 59 24.16 -11.91 -1.03
N ASP A 60 24.34 -12.40 0.19
CA ASP A 60 24.03 -11.73 1.46
C ASP A 60 22.56 -11.32 1.68
N TYR A 61 21.61 -11.96 1.01
CA TYR A 61 20.16 -11.71 1.25
C TYR A 61 19.59 -12.57 2.37
N VAL A 62 20.18 -13.74 2.62
CA VAL A 62 19.78 -14.69 3.65
C VAL A 62 20.96 -14.99 4.56
N ARG A 63 20.68 -15.27 5.83
CA ARG A 63 21.65 -15.79 6.82
C ARG A 63 21.09 -17.06 7.42
N GLN A 64 21.99 -18.00 7.73
CA GLN A 64 21.66 -19.18 8.52
C GLN A 64 22.19 -19.00 9.93
N ASP A 65 21.35 -19.21 10.90
CA ASP A 65 21.74 -19.24 12.31
C ASP A 65 22.49 -20.55 12.59
N PRO A 66 23.72 -20.50 13.11
CA PRO A 66 24.55 -21.69 13.32
C PRO A 66 24.03 -22.60 14.45
N GLU A 67 23.27 -22.08 15.42
CA GLU A 67 22.77 -22.85 16.55
C GLU A 67 21.44 -23.54 16.21
N THR A 68 20.55 -22.82 15.55
CA THR A 68 19.19 -23.33 15.23
C THR A 68 19.08 -23.92 13.84
N ALA A 69 20.09 -23.72 12.98
CA ALA A 69 20.10 -24.03 11.55
C ALA A 69 18.94 -23.40 10.76
N LYS A 70 18.25 -22.39 11.32
CA LYS A 70 17.16 -21.65 10.66
C LYS A 70 17.72 -20.56 9.76
N TYR A 71 16.98 -20.28 8.70
CA TYR A 71 17.28 -19.25 7.70
C TYR A 71 16.43 -18.02 7.95
N SER A 72 17.00 -16.85 7.85
CA SER A 72 16.30 -15.54 7.96
C SER A 72 16.83 -14.56 6.92
N LEU A 73 16.02 -13.54 6.59
CA LEU A 73 16.46 -12.46 5.73
C LEU A 73 17.54 -11.62 6.42
N SER A 74 18.50 -11.14 5.64
CA SER A 74 19.48 -10.16 6.09
C SER A 74 18.94 -8.74 5.97
N PHE A 75 19.55 -7.78 6.67
CA PHE A 75 19.20 -6.35 6.55
C PHE A 75 19.59 -5.72 5.21
N LYS A 76 20.21 -6.46 4.27
CA LYS A 76 20.50 -5.98 2.92
C LYS A 76 19.24 -5.53 2.19
N ILE A 77 18.11 -6.24 2.40
CA ILE A 77 16.80 -5.87 1.82
C ILE A 77 16.34 -4.50 2.33
N CYS A 78 16.54 -4.20 3.63
CA CYS A 78 16.24 -2.88 4.18
C CYS A 78 17.08 -1.78 3.54
N GLY A 79 18.34 -2.08 3.20
CA GLY A 79 19.22 -1.15 2.47
C GLY A 79 18.65 -0.79 1.08
N LEU A 80 18.17 -1.79 0.33
CA LEU A 80 17.53 -1.55 -0.98
C LEU A 80 16.24 -0.72 -0.82
N SER A 81 15.40 -1.07 0.15
CA SER A 81 14.19 -0.32 0.45
C SER A 81 14.50 1.15 0.78
N ASN A 82 15.48 1.40 1.64
CA ASN A 82 15.89 2.76 2.00
C ASN A 82 16.40 3.55 0.79
N GLN A 83 17.16 2.93 -0.12
CA GLN A 83 17.61 3.59 -1.34
C GLN A 83 16.46 4.02 -2.24
N ILE A 84 15.41 3.21 -2.36
CA ILE A 84 14.22 3.55 -3.14
C ILE A 84 13.46 4.70 -2.47
N LEU A 85 13.21 4.61 -1.16
CA LEU A 85 12.46 5.62 -0.41
C LEU A 85 13.18 6.96 -0.34
N SER A 86 14.51 6.96 -0.19
CA SER A 86 15.31 8.20 -0.13
C SER A 86 15.41 8.96 -1.46
N GLN A 87 15.06 8.32 -2.58
CA GLN A 87 14.94 8.99 -3.88
C GLN A 87 13.60 9.72 -4.05
N ASN A 88 12.67 9.53 -3.12
CA ASN A 88 11.34 10.13 -3.18
C ASN A 88 11.26 11.35 -2.25
N SER A 89 11.56 12.54 -2.80
CA SER A 89 11.50 13.80 -2.06
C SER A 89 10.12 14.12 -1.47
N MET A 90 9.03 13.54 -2.01
CA MET A 90 7.69 13.71 -1.46
C MET A 90 7.57 13.15 -0.03
N ILE A 91 8.29 12.07 0.28
CA ILE A 91 8.30 11.51 1.64
C ILE A 91 8.87 12.53 2.63
N ASP A 92 10.00 13.14 2.30
CA ASP A 92 10.66 14.11 3.19
C ASP A 92 9.82 15.37 3.37
N ILE A 93 9.19 15.86 2.27
CA ILE A 93 8.31 17.02 2.30
C ILE A 93 7.04 16.74 3.11
N ALA A 94 6.37 15.61 2.86
CA ALA A 94 5.08 15.31 3.47
C ALA A 94 5.19 14.87 4.94
N ARG A 95 6.29 14.23 5.32
CA ARG A 95 6.43 13.57 6.62
C ARG A 95 6.17 14.44 7.85
N PRO A 96 6.65 15.70 7.95
CA PRO A 96 6.32 16.58 9.07
C PRO A 96 4.81 16.81 9.20
N PHE A 97 4.14 17.06 8.08
CA PHE A 97 2.71 17.39 8.04
C PHE A 97 1.82 16.17 8.31
N ILE A 98 2.17 14.98 7.80
CA ILE A 98 1.40 13.76 8.11
C ILE A 98 1.61 13.31 9.56
N LYS A 99 2.76 13.61 10.19
CA LYS A 99 2.96 13.40 11.64
C LYS A 99 2.05 14.32 12.46
N GLU A 100 1.99 15.61 12.10
CA GLU A 100 1.10 16.57 12.73
C GLU A 100 -0.36 16.16 12.55
N LEU A 101 -0.76 15.75 11.34
CA LEU A 101 -2.10 15.28 11.04
C LEU A 101 -2.47 14.03 11.87
N SER A 102 -1.56 13.06 11.98
CA SER A 102 -1.78 11.86 12.82
C SER A 102 -1.91 12.22 14.30
N ALA A 103 -1.05 13.11 14.82
CA ALA A 103 -1.14 13.56 16.21
C ALA A 103 -2.45 14.29 16.51
N ASN A 104 -2.89 15.18 15.62
CA ASN A 104 -4.10 15.97 15.79
C ASN A 104 -5.39 15.17 15.56
N SER A 105 -5.40 14.23 14.61
CA SER A 105 -6.55 13.36 14.34
C SER A 105 -6.68 12.22 15.34
N GLY A 106 -5.54 11.78 15.93
CA GLY A 106 -5.47 10.59 16.76
C GLY A 106 -5.55 9.30 15.94
N GLU A 107 -5.40 9.35 14.60
CA GLU A 107 -5.59 8.22 13.70
C GLU A 107 -4.37 7.96 12.82
N THR A 108 -4.35 6.79 12.17
CA THR A 108 -3.30 6.43 11.23
C THR A 108 -3.39 7.27 9.96
N VAL A 109 -2.27 7.86 9.56
CA VAL A 109 -2.14 8.61 8.31
C VAL A 109 -1.22 7.87 7.36
N HIS A 110 -1.64 7.75 6.11
CA HIS A 110 -0.84 7.14 5.05
C HIS A 110 -0.47 8.18 4.00
N LEU A 111 0.71 8.00 3.41
CA LEU A 111 1.12 8.62 2.15
C LEU A 111 1.29 7.51 1.12
N VAL A 112 0.64 7.68 -0.03
CA VAL A 112 0.72 6.73 -1.14
C VAL A 112 1.21 7.41 -2.42
N GLN A 113 1.77 6.60 -3.31
CA GLN A 113 2.13 6.99 -4.67
C GLN A 113 1.36 6.11 -5.67
N LEU A 114 0.88 6.73 -6.75
CA LEU A 114 0.30 6.02 -7.88
C LEU A 114 1.35 5.13 -8.54
N ASP A 115 1.00 3.86 -8.73
CA ASP A 115 1.82 2.86 -9.38
C ASP A 115 0.98 2.02 -10.35
N GLY A 116 1.02 2.41 -11.62
CA GLY A 116 0.18 1.79 -12.67
C GLY A 116 -1.32 1.91 -12.41
N ILE A 117 -1.95 0.79 -12.09
CA ILE A 117 -3.38 0.66 -11.77
C ILE A 117 -3.65 0.56 -10.26
N ASN A 118 -2.61 0.68 -9.45
CA ASN A 118 -2.64 0.61 -7.98
C ASN A 118 -2.06 1.88 -7.36
N ALA A 119 -2.19 2.02 -6.06
CA ALA A 119 -1.41 2.94 -5.24
C ALA A 119 -0.54 2.14 -4.28
N THR A 120 0.70 2.56 -4.08
CA THR A 120 1.64 1.92 -3.16
C THR A 120 1.85 2.81 -1.93
N TYR A 121 1.75 2.24 -0.74
CA TYR A 121 2.08 2.95 0.51
C TYR A 121 3.58 3.25 0.54
N ILE A 122 3.95 4.54 0.58
CA ILE A 122 5.35 4.98 0.62
C ILE A 122 5.75 5.55 1.98
N ASP A 123 4.79 5.99 2.81
CA ASP A 123 4.98 6.34 4.22
C ASP A 123 3.70 6.08 5.03
N LYS A 124 3.88 5.88 6.34
CA LYS A 124 2.81 5.63 7.30
C LYS A 124 3.17 6.22 8.65
N VAL A 125 2.24 6.92 9.27
CA VAL A 125 2.35 7.40 10.65
C VAL A 125 1.21 6.82 11.45
N GLU A 126 1.53 6.01 12.45
CA GLU A 126 0.57 5.42 13.38
C GLU A 126 0.32 6.36 14.55
N ALA A 127 -0.94 6.48 14.98
CA ALA A 127 -1.27 7.20 16.20
C ALA A 127 -0.75 6.44 17.42
N SER A 128 -0.02 7.14 18.28
CA SER A 128 0.67 6.56 19.45
C SER A 128 -0.27 6.00 20.52
N GLN A 129 -1.56 6.38 20.51
CA GLN A 129 -2.52 6.04 21.56
C GLN A 129 -3.50 4.93 21.17
N ASN A 130 -3.45 4.40 19.94
CA ASN A 130 -4.42 3.41 19.47
C ASN A 130 -3.92 1.98 19.64
N SER A 131 -4.71 1.15 20.34
CA SER A 131 -4.46 -0.29 20.50
C SER A 131 -4.75 -1.10 19.23
N VAL A 132 -5.59 -0.59 18.32
CA VAL A 132 -5.91 -1.22 17.04
C VAL A 132 -5.01 -0.67 15.96
N ARG A 133 -4.12 -1.51 15.44
CA ARG A 133 -3.21 -1.16 14.35
C ARG A 133 -3.82 -1.51 13.00
N MET A 134 -3.70 -0.58 12.06
CA MET A 134 -4.04 -0.84 10.65
C MET A 134 -3.02 -1.81 10.02
N ILE A 135 -3.49 -2.81 9.28
CA ILE A 135 -2.65 -3.85 8.66
C ILE A 135 -1.88 -3.34 7.42
N SER A 136 -1.91 -2.04 7.18
CA SER A 136 -1.17 -1.40 6.10
C SER A 136 0.34 -1.40 6.37
N MET A 137 1.15 -1.64 5.35
CA MET A 137 2.61 -1.61 5.42
C MET A 137 3.18 -0.81 4.25
N VAL A 138 4.28 -0.09 4.47
CA VAL A 138 5.05 0.57 3.41
C VAL A 138 5.53 -0.48 2.40
N GLY A 139 5.40 -0.19 1.12
CA GLY A 139 5.68 -1.11 0.01
C GLY A 139 4.49 -1.97 -0.43
N LYS A 140 3.39 -2.03 0.36
CA LYS A 140 2.18 -2.76 -0.04
C LYS A 140 1.35 -1.92 -1.01
N SER A 141 0.86 -2.56 -2.08
CA SER A 141 -0.07 -1.94 -3.03
C SER A 141 -1.52 -2.10 -2.59
N ILE A 142 -2.34 -1.12 -2.97
CA ILE A 142 -3.78 -1.09 -2.75
C ILE A 142 -4.48 -0.75 -4.08
N PRO A 143 -5.58 -1.42 -4.44
CA PRO A 143 -6.30 -1.11 -5.67
C PRO A 143 -6.90 0.30 -5.65
N LEU A 144 -6.89 0.98 -6.81
CA LEU A 144 -7.44 2.33 -6.92
C LEU A 144 -8.97 2.36 -6.80
N TYR A 145 -9.66 1.34 -7.31
CA TYR A 145 -11.13 1.37 -7.44
C TYR A 145 -11.88 1.29 -6.10
N CYS A 146 -11.30 0.67 -5.07
CA CYS A 146 -11.97 0.42 -3.78
C CYS A 146 -11.30 1.13 -2.61
N SER A 147 -10.37 2.05 -2.87
CA SER A 147 -9.67 2.79 -1.82
C SER A 147 -9.93 4.29 -1.90
N GLY A 148 -9.98 4.96 -0.75
CA GLY A 148 -10.11 6.41 -0.69
C GLY A 148 -8.98 7.13 -1.42
N VAL A 149 -7.72 6.69 -1.21
CA VAL A 149 -6.54 7.27 -1.88
C VAL A 149 -6.60 7.07 -3.39
N GLY A 150 -7.07 5.92 -3.85
CA GLY A 150 -7.24 5.64 -5.27
C GLY A 150 -8.28 6.55 -5.92
N LYS A 151 -9.46 6.66 -5.32
CA LYS A 151 -10.53 7.55 -5.80
C LYS A 151 -10.08 9.02 -5.78
N ALA A 152 -9.35 9.45 -4.76
CA ALA A 152 -8.80 10.81 -4.69
C ALA A 152 -7.83 11.10 -5.85
N ILE A 153 -6.92 10.19 -6.16
CA ILE A 153 -5.99 10.33 -7.30
C ILE A 153 -6.74 10.33 -8.63
N LEU A 154 -7.70 9.40 -8.81
CA LEU A 154 -8.45 9.26 -10.06
C LEU A 154 -9.36 10.45 -10.33
N ALA A 155 -9.91 11.10 -9.29
CA ALA A 155 -10.76 12.27 -9.44
C ALA A 155 -10.09 13.44 -10.19
N ASP A 156 -8.77 13.54 -10.11
CA ASP A 156 -7.99 14.56 -10.82
C ASP A 156 -7.59 14.14 -12.25
N MET A 157 -8.02 12.96 -12.71
CA MET A 157 -7.73 12.47 -14.06
C MET A 157 -8.90 12.69 -15.03
N PRO A 158 -8.62 12.77 -16.34
CA PRO A 158 -9.68 12.72 -17.35
C PRO A 158 -10.42 11.38 -17.35
N ASP A 159 -11.72 11.40 -17.64
CA ASP A 159 -12.58 10.20 -17.62
C ASP A 159 -12.06 9.06 -18.51
N ALA A 160 -11.54 9.38 -19.70
CA ALA A 160 -10.94 8.39 -20.59
C ALA A 160 -9.74 7.65 -19.94
N LYS A 161 -8.97 8.34 -19.07
CA LYS A 161 -7.88 7.69 -18.35
C LYS A 161 -8.39 6.83 -17.21
N ILE A 162 -9.45 7.28 -16.50
CA ILE A 162 -10.12 6.50 -15.45
C ILE A 162 -10.69 5.22 -16.04
N GLU A 163 -11.40 5.31 -17.19
CA GLU A 163 -11.95 4.15 -17.89
C GLU A 163 -10.86 3.15 -18.32
N SER A 164 -9.73 3.67 -18.81
CA SER A 164 -8.57 2.83 -19.17
C SER A 164 -8.00 2.08 -17.98
N ILE A 165 -7.85 2.75 -16.83
CA ILE A 165 -7.38 2.13 -15.58
C ILE A 165 -8.39 1.09 -15.09
N TRP A 166 -9.68 1.42 -15.10
CA TRP A 166 -10.73 0.49 -14.70
C TRP A 166 -10.71 -0.80 -15.52
N LYS A 167 -10.59 -0.70 -16.84
CA LYS A 167 -10.53 -1.87 -17.76
C LYS A 167 -9.29 -2.74 -17.54
N GLN A 168 -8.19 -2.15 -17.06
CA GLN A 168 -6.95 -2.88 -16.76
C GLN A 168 -6.95 -3.46 -15.34
N SER A 169 -7.83 -2.96 -14.46
CA SER A 169 -7.91 -3.41 -13.07
C SER A 169 -8.70 -4.72 -12.97
N PHE A 170 -8.23 -5.61 -12.12
CA PHE A 170 -9.00 -6.79 -11.74
C PHE A 170 -10.03 -6.38 -10.68
N ILE A 171 -11.26 -6.07 -11.13
CA ILE A 171 -12.34 -5.62 -10.24
C ILE A 171 -12.92 -6.83 -9.51
N GLN A 172 -12.71 -6.86 -8.21
CA GLN A 172 -13.19 -7.91 -7.31
C GLN A 172 -14.03 -7.31 -6.20
N GLN A 173 -15.10 -7.98 -5.82
CA GLN A 173 -15.88 -7.61 -4.64
C GLN A 173 -15.16 -8.08 -3.38
N LEU A 174 -14.40 -7.16 -2.74
CA LEU A 174 -13.64 -7.44 -1.51
C LEU A 174 -14.53 -7.46 -0.28
N THR A 175 -15.60 -6.65 -0.30
CA THR A 175 -16.63 -6.55 0.74
C THR A 175 -18.01 -6.39 0.09
N GLU A 176 -19.05 -6.46 0.87
CA GLU A 176 -20.41 -6.13 0.40
C GLU A 176 -20.58 -4.66 -0.04
N HIS A 177 -19.67 -3.78 0.41
CA HIS A 177 -19.66 -2.35 0.08
C HIS A 177 -18.81 -2.01 -1.15
N THR A 178 -18.00 -2.95 -1.66
CA THR A 178 -17.13 -2.70 -2.81
C THR A 178 -17.95 -2.39 -4.05
N VAL A 179 -17.69 -1.24 -4.66
CA VAL A 179 -18.32 -0.85 -5.93
C VAL A 179 -17.64 -1.57 -7.09
N THR A 180 -18.42 -2.40 -7.81
CA THR A 180 -17.93 -3.23 -8.92
C THR A 180 -18.48 -2.84 -10.30
N ARG A 181 -19.41 -1.87 -10.36
CA ARG A 181 -19.94 -1.35 -11.62
C ARG A 181 -19.31 0.00 -11.96
N PHE A 182 -18.81 0.14 -13.18
CA PHE A 182 -18.12 1.36 -13.61
C PHE A 182 -18.98 2.63 -13.49
N VAL A 183 -20.28 2.55 -13.79
CA VAL A 183 -21.18 3.70 -13.69
C VAL A 183 -21.31 4.20 -12.25
N ASP A 184 -21.44 3.27 -11.28
CA ASP A 184 -21.55 3.60 -9.86
C ASP A 184 -20.22 4.14 -9.34
N PHE A 185 -19.10 3.58 -9.82
CA PHE A 185 -17.77 4.08 -9.53
C PHE A 185 -17.56 5.52 -10.02
N MET A 186 -17.99 5.85 -11.25
CA MET A 186 -17.91 7.21 -11.78
C MET A 186 -18.74 8.21 -10.97
N ASN A 187 -19.87 7.79 -10.39
CA ASN A 187 -20.64 8.65 -9.47
C ASN A 187 -19.83 9.00 -8.22
N LEU A 188 -19.06 8.05 -7.65
CA LEU A 188 -18.16 8.32 -6.51
C LEU A 188 -17.00 9.24 -6.91
N ILE A 189 -16.48 9.12 -8.12
CA ILE A 189 -15.45 10.02 -8.66
C ILE A 189 -16.00 11.45 -8.78
N GLU A 190 -17.22 11.63 -9.33
CA GLU A 190 -17.86 12.94 -9.44
C GLU A 190 -18.16 13.56 -8.07
N GLU A 191 -18.57 12.76 -7.09
CA GLU A 191 -18.74 13.20 -5.71
C GLU A 191 -17.38 13.66 -5.12
N THR A 192 -16.32 12.90 -5.35
CA THR A 192 -14.95 13.25 -4.93
C THR A 192 -14.49 14.57 -5.55
N ARG A 193 -14.76 14.80 -6.84
CA ARG A 193 -14.45 16.06 -7.54
C ARG A 193 -15.16 17.24 -6.90
N ARG A 194 -16.45 17.07 -6.56
CA ARG A 194 -17.26 18.15 -5.95
C ARG A 194 -16.88 18.46 -4.51
N SER A 195 -16.60 17.41 -3.73
CA SER A 195 -16.32 17.55 -2.29
C SER A 195 -14.86 17.92 -2.01
N GLY A 196 -13.94 17.61 -2.94
CA GLY A 196 -12.50 17.77 -2.79
C GLY A 196 -11.81 16.68 -1.95
N TYR A 197 -12.55 15.64 -1.55
CA TYR A 197 -12.01 14.48 -0.83
C TYR A 197 -12.75 13.21 -1.22
N ALA A 198 -12.10 12.08 -1.06
CA ALA A 198 -12.68 10.74 -1.29
C ALA A 198 -12.89 10.01 0.04
N LEU A 199 -13.87 9.12 0.06
CA LEU A 199 -14.10 8.19 1.16
C LEU A 199 -13.85 6.75 0.69
N ASP A 200 -13.30 5.93 1.56
CA ASP A 200 -13.44 4.48 1.54
C ASP A 200 -14.36 4.12 2.71
N ASN A 201 -15.55 3.65 2.38
CA ASN A 201 -16.56 3.28 3.36
C ASN A 201 -16.70 1.77 3.42
N GLU A 202 -15.70 1.11 4.01
CA GLU A 202 -15.62 -0.35 4.11
C GLU A 202 -15.54 -1.07 2.74
N GLU A 203 -15.10 -0.38 1.67
CA GLU A 203 -15.02 -0.93 0.33
C GLU A 203 -13.84 -1.87 0.16
N ASN A 204 -12.69 -1.52 0.75
CA ASN A 204 -11.47 -2.33 0.70
C ASN A 204 -11.42 -3.36 1.84
N GLU A 205 -11.91 -3.00 3.04
CA GLU A 205 -11.86 -3.84 4.24
C GLU A 205 -13.06 -3.52 5.16
N ILE A 206 -13.80 -4.57 5.56
CA ILE A 206 -14.91 -4.43 6.52
C ILE A 206 -14.39 -3.87 7.84
N GLY A 207 -15.14 -2.94 8.43
CA GLY A 207 -14.82 -2.31 9.71
C GLY A 207 -13.81 -1.16 9.61
N VAL A 208 -13.34 -0.82 8.40
CA VAL A 208 -12.39 0.28 8.17
C VAL A 208 -13.03 1.37 7.32
N ARG A 209 -12.91 2.62 7.77
CA ARG A 209 -13.26 3.81 6.97
C ARG A 209 -12.05 4.71 6.80
N CYS A 210 -11.95 5.32 5.62
CA CYS A 210 -10.86 6.26 5.32
C CYS A 210 -11.41 7.52 4.67
N ILE A 211 -10.77 8.66 4.98
CA ILE A 211 -10.91 9.90 4.21
C ILE A 211 -9.57 10.21 3.55
N ALA A 212 -9.58 10.58 2.28
CA ALA A 212 -8.37 10.79 1.49
C ALA A 212 -8.45 12.02 0.59
N VAL A 213 -7.30 12.60 0.29
CA VAL A 213 -7.12 13.66 -0.69
C VAL A 213 -5.92 13.38 -1.56
N SER A 214 -6.00 13.76 -2.84
CA SER A 214 -4.87 13.70 -3.77
C SER A 214 -3.83 14.78 -3.42
N LEU A 215 -2.58 14.52 -3.79
CA LEU A 215 -1.49 15.50 -3.75
C LEU A 215 -0.84 15.61 -5.13
N LYS A 216 -0.57 16.83 -5.56
CA LYS A 216 0.17 17.10 -6.79
C LYS A 216 1.66 16.91 -6.55
N GLY A 217 2.33 16.23 -7.46
CA GLY A 217 3.79 16.16 -7.48
C GLY A 217 4.42 17.36 -8.19
N TYR A 218 5.74 17.39 -8.29
CA TYR A 218 6.52 18.45 -8.98
C TYR A 218 6.08 18.74 -10.43
N ASN A 219 5.51 17.76 -11.10
CA ASN A 219 5.00 17.89 -12.47
C ASN A 219 3.56 18.43 -12.54
N GLY A 220 2.99 18.86 -11.42
CA GLY A 220 1.62 19.34 -11.30
C GLY A 220 0.54 18.26 -11.45
N LYS A 221 0.91 16.97 -11.57
CA LYS A 221 -0.04 15.84 -11.66
C LYS A 221 -0.29 15.25 -10.29
N SER A 222 -1.52 14.85 -10.03
CA SER A 222 -1.92 14.16 -8.81
C SER A 222 -1.48 12.68 -8.88
N THR A 223 -0.24 12.43 -8.49
CA THR A 223 0.36 11.10 -8.45
C THR A 223 0.58 10.59 -7.03
N TYR A 224 0.22 11.39 -6.03
CA TYR A 224 0.27 11.04 -4.63
C TYR A 224 -1.09 11.27 -3.96
N ALA A 225 -1.29 10.67 -2.81
CA ALA A 225 -2.42 10.96 -1.94
C ALA A 225 -2.05 10.74 -0.48
N ILE A 226 -2.77 11.41 0.42
CA ILE A 226 -2.77 11.11 1.85
C ILE A 226 -4.15 10.66 2.29
N SER A 227 -4.20 9.79 3.30
CA SER A 227 -5.46 9.38 3.94
C SER A 227 -5.33 9.34 5.45
N ILE A 228 -6.47 9.58 6.12
CA ILE A 228 -6.69 9.24 7.52
C ILE A 228 -7.54 7.99 7.54
N SER A 229 -7.08 6.94 8.21
CA SER A 229 -7.73 5.63 8.25
C SER A 229 -7.93 5.17 9.69
N ALA A 230 -9.11 4.69 10.01
CA ALA A 230 -9.45 4.19 11.33
C ALA A 230 -10.56 3.13 11.28
N PRO A 231 -10.75 2.37 12.36
CA PRO A 231 -11.94 1.56 12.55
C PRO A 231 -13.22 2.39 12.39
N LYS A 232 -14.24 1.82 11.78
CA LYS A 232 -15.53 2.46 11.47
C LYS A 232 -16.16 3.16 12.69
N ASP A 233 -16.07 2.53 13.85
CA ASP A 233 -16.67 3.05 15.08
C ASP A 233 -16.10 4.40 15.51
N ARG A 234 -14.89 4.75 15.06
CA ARG A 234 -14.26 6.05 15.30
C ARG A 234 -14.41 7.03 14.14
N MET A 235 -15.04 6.61 13.03
CA MET A 235 -15.18 7.36 11.79
C MET A 235 -16.64 7.68 11.48
N SER A 236 -17.39 8.21 12.47
CA SER A 236 -18.76 8.69 12.25
C SER A 236 -18.78 9.82 11.20
N ASP A 237 -19.93 10.07 10.57
CA ASP A 237 -20.07 11.12 9.55
C ASP A 237 -19.75 12.51 10.11
N ALA A 238 -20.14 12.80 11.36
CA ALA A 238 -19.73 14.03 12.04
C ALA A 238 -18.22 14.12 12.23
N ARG A 239 -17.56 13.00 12.55
CA ARG A 239 -16.10 12.94 12.67
C ARG A 239 -15.41 13.15 11.33
N ILE A 240 -15.94 12.57 10.24
CA ILE A 240 -15.41 12.75 8.88
C ILE A 240 -15.42 14.24 8.49
N LEU A 241 -16.47 15.01 8.83
CA LEU A 241 -16.51 16.44 8.54
C LEU A 241 -15.38 17.21 9.24
N LEU A 242 -15.04 16.85 10.47
CA LEU A 242 -13.88 17.43 11.17
C LEU A 242 -12.56 17.04 10.54
N LEU A 243 -12.38 15.76 10.21
CA LEU A 243 -11.17 15.24 9.58
C LEU A 243 -10.97 15.80 8.16
N ARG A 244 -12.05 16.12 7.44
CA ARG A 244 -12.01 16.79 6.15
C ARG A 244 -11.25 18.12 6.22
N GLU A 245 -11.60 18.98 7.18
CA GLU A 245 -10.94 20.28 7.33
C GLU A 245 -9.44 20.11 7.62
N MET A 246 -9.09 19.13 8.47
CA MET A 246 -7.70 18.83 8.83
C MET A 246 -6.91 18.32 7.64
N ILE A 247 -7.43 17.34 6.89
CA ILE A 247 -6.70 16.73 5.78
C ILE A 247 -6.56 17.70 4.60
N LEU A 248 -7.56 18.55 4.31
CA LEU A 248 -7.49 19.58 3.29
C LEU A 248 -6.45 20.66 3.63
N LYS A 249 -6.39 21.09 4.90
CA LYS A 249 -5.33 21.99 5.38
C LYS A 249 -3.95 21.36 5.17
N THR A 250 -3.79 20.10 5.55
CA THR A 250 -2.54 19.35 5.39
C THR A 250 -2.15 19.22 3.92
N LYS A 251 -3.12 18.94 3.02
CA LYS A 251 -2.87 18.96 1.56
C LYS A 251 -2.26 20.28 1.12
N HIS A 252 -2.85 21.42 1.48
CA HIS A 252 -2.34 22.74 1.12
C HIS A 252 -0.93 22.99 1.67
N GLN A 253 -0.66 22.58 2.92
CA GLN A 253 0.66 22.72 3.52
C GLN A 253 1.71 21.90 2.76
N ILE A 254 1.43 20.64 2.41
CA ILE A 254 2.34 19.81 1.65
C ILE A 254 2.58 20.40 0.25
N GLU A 255 1.52 20.71 -0.49
CA GLU A 255 1.62 21.24 -1.85
C GLU A 255 2.37 22.58 -1.93
N SER A 256 2.24 23.45 -0.91
CA SER A 256 2.98 24.71 -0.81
C SER A 256 4.49 24.54 -0.54
N ASN A 257 4.93 23.36 -0.14
CA ASN A 257 6.34 23.06 0.12
C ASN A 257 6.99 22.20 -0.99
N ILE A 258 6.26 21.93 -2.07
CA ILE A 258 6.81 21.21 -3.24
C ILE A 258 7.57 22.16 -4.17
N TYR A 259 7.30 23.48 -4.13
CA TYR A 259 7.84 24.51 -5.04
C TYR A 259 8.75 25.51 -4.34
#